data_01d09a6b8f0f8aadc5f2339a027e820a
#
_entry.id   01d09a6b8f0f8aadc5f2339a027e820a
#
_cell.length_a   1.000
_cell.length_b   1.000
_cell.length_c   1.000
_cell.angle_alpha   90.00
_cell.angle_beta   90.00
_cell.angle_gamma   90.00
#
_symmetry.space_group_name_H-M   'P 1'
#
loop_
_entity.id
_entity.type
_entity.pdbx_description
1 polymer ?
#
loop_
_entity_poly.entity_id
_entity_poly.type
_entity_poly.pdbx_seq_one_letter_code
_entity_poly.pdbx_strand_id
1 'polypeptide(L)'
;RDLIDESEATLRAASALRQPGHFQLEAAIQSAHCQRAFTGHTPWRAVAALYQALVEHFPSTGAHIGHAVALAETGQVQAGWDRLEALSADAVARHQPYWVARAHLGRRLGRHDEAGQALDRAIGLTEDPRVRAHLLRARAGA
;
A
#
# COMPACT_ATOMS: atom_id res chain seq x y z
N ARG A 1 12.35 -16.87 -16.78
CA ARG A 1 11.64 -15.63 -17.08
C ARG A 1 11.42 -14.81 -15.80
N ASP A 2 11.58 -13.53 -15.92
CA ASP A 2 11.48 -12.62 -14.79
C ASP A 2 10.02 -12.26 -14.50
N LEU A 3 9.63 -12.24 -13.23
CA LEU A 3 8.28 -11.84 -12.81
C LEU A 3 8.01 -10.36 -13.08
N ILE A 4 9.05 -9.52 -13.18
CA ILE A 4 8.91 -8.12 -13.57
C ILE A 4 8.32 -8.04 -14.97
N ASP A 5 8.80 -8.87 -15.89
CA ASP A 5 8.29 -8.92 -17.25
C ASP A 5 6.83 -9.37 -17.28
N GLU A 6 6.44 -10.30 -16.43
CA GLU A 6 5.05 -10.74 -16.31
C GLU A 6 4.12 -9.62 -15.82
N SER A 7 4.57 -8.88 -14.81
CA SER A 7 3.79 -7.75 -14.27
C SER A 7 3.62 -6.65 -15.31
N GLU A 8 4.69 -6.32 -16.04
CA GLU A 8 4.63 -5.31 -17.09
C GLU A 8 3.75 -5.76 -18.26
N ALA A 9 3.85 -7.04 -18.64
CA ALA A 9 3.03 -7.59 -19.69
C ALA A 9 1.54 -7.55 -19.32
N THR A 10 1.22 -7.86 -18.07
CA THR A 10 -0.16 -7.82 -17.56
C THR A 10 -0.69 -6.38 -17.58
N LEU A 11 0.13 -5.42 -17.15
CA LEU A 11 -0.26 -4.01 -17.18
C LEU A 11 -0.53 -3.53 -18.61
N ARG A 12 0.34 -3.89 -19.55
CA ARG A 12 0.15 -3.52 -20.95
C ARG A 12 -1.13 -4.14 -21.54
N ALA A 13 -1.40 -5.41 -21.22
CA ALA A 13 -2.60 -6.08 -21.69
C ALA A 13 -3.87 -5.41 -21.13
N ALA A 14 -3.86 -5.06 -19.83
CA ALA A 14 -4.97 -4.37 -19.20
C ALA A 14 -5.22 -3.00 -19.84
N SER A 15 -4.15 -2.25 -20.12
CA SER A 15 -4.24 -0.94 -20.76
C SER A 15 -4.79 -1.05 -22.19
N ALA A 16 -4.39 -2.08 -22.92
CA ALA A 16 -4.83 -2.31 -24.30
C ALA A 16 -6.33 -2.61 -24.37
N LEU A 17 -6.92 -3.15 -23.33
CA LEU A 17 -8.34 -3.47 -23.28
C LEU A 17 -9.23 -2.25 -22.98
N ARG A 18 -8.67 -1.07 -22.76
CA ARG A 18 -9.36 0.18 -22.41
C ARG A 18 -10.08 0.12 -21.06
N GLN A 19 -10.59 -1.04 -20.66
CA GLN A 19 -11.24 -1.27 -19.38
C GLN A 19 -10.57 -2.47 -18.72
N PRO A 20 -9.48 -2.23 -17.96
CA PRO A 20 -8.80 -3.32 -17.29
C PRO A 20 -9.76 -3.97 -16.29
N GLY A 21 -9.74 -5.29 -16.22
CA GLY A 21 -10.56 -6.02 -15.27
C GLY A 21 -10.04 -5.89 -13.86
N HIS A 22 -10.94 -5.75 -12.90
CA HIS A 22 -10.58 -5.64 -11.47
C HIS A 22 -9.70 -6.82 -11.04
N PHE A 23 -10.14 -8.02 -11.37
CA PHE A 23 -9.42 -9.25 -11.03
C PHE A 23 -8.02 -9.26 -11.65
N GLN A 24 -7.90 -8.82 -12.89
CA GLN A 24 -6.60 -8.79 -13.60
C GLN A 24 -5.62 -7.83 -12.94
N LEU A 25 -6.09 -6.67 -12.52
CA LEU A 25 -5.25 -5.68 -11.82
C LEU A 25 -4.79 -6.21 -10.47
N GLU A 26 -5.70 -6.80 -9.70
CA GLU A 26 -5.33 -7.37 -8.41
C GLU A 26 -4.35 -8.53 -8.55
N ALA A 27 -4.55 -9.39 -9.55
CA ALA A 27 -3.63 -10.50 -9.81
C ALA A 27 -2.24 -10.00 -10.19
N ALA A 28 -2.16 -8.94 -10.99
CA ALA A 28 -0.88 -8.35 -11.37
C ALA A 28 -0.16 -7.74 -10.17
N ILE A 29 -0.89 -7.09 -9.26
CA ILE A 29 -0.33 -6.54 -8.03
C ILE A 29 0.24 -7.67 -7.17
N GLN A 30 -0.50 -8.76 -6.99
CA GLN A 30 -0.02 -9.91 -6.23
C GLN A 30 1.23 -10.52 -6.86
N SER A 31 1.22 -10.67 -8.18
CA SER A 31 2.39 -11.17 -8.91
C SER A 31 3.62 -10.28 -8.67
N ALA A 32 3.43 -8.97 -8.72
CA ALA A 32 4.52 -8.03 -8.47
C ALA A 32 5.07 -8.14 -7.05
N HIS A 33 4.21 -8.31 -6.05
CA HIS A 33 4.66 -8.52 -4.67
C HIS A 33 5.40 -9.84 -4.49
N CYS A 34 5.00 -10.89 -5.21
CA CYS A 34 5.66 -12.19 -5.14
C CYS A 34 7.09 -12.16 -5.67
N GLN A 35 7.45 -11.20 -6.49
CA GLN A 35 8.83 -11.07 -7.00
C GLN A 35 9.87 -10.94 -5.90
N ARG A 36 9.49 -10.37 -4.76
CA ARG A 36 10.41 -10.17 -3.66
C ARG A 36 11.06 -11.49 -3.20
N ALA A 37 10.30 -12.59 -3.29
CA ALA A 37 10.81 -13.91 -2.91
C ALA A 37 11.93 -14.39 -3.83
N PHE A 38 11.97 -13.91 -5.07
CA PHE A 38 12.92 -14.35 -6.09
C PHE A 38 14.05 -13.36 -6.33
N THR A 39 13.74 -12.06 -6.30
CA THR A 39 14.71 -11.02 -6.64
C THR A 39 15.19 -10.23 -5.41
N GLY A 40 14.52 -10.38 -4.27
CA GLY A 40 14.77 -9.58 -3.08
C GLY A 40 14.17 -8.17 -3.13
N HIS A 41 13.54 -7.80 -4.24
CA HIS A 41 12.98 -6.47 -4.46
C HIS A 41 11.54 -6.53 -4.93
N THR A 42 10.73 -5.59 -4.45
CA THR A 42 9.39 -5.37 -4.98
C THR A 42 9.50 -4.31 -6.09
N PRO A 43 8.89 -4.54 -7.27
CA PRO A 43 8.93 -3.56 -8.36
C PRO A 43 7.92 -2.42 -8.10
N TRP A 44 8.27 -1.51 -7.21
CA TRP A 44 7.34 -0.49 -6.71
C TRP A 44 6.77 0.44 -7.78
N ARG A 45 7.55 0.73 -8.82
CA ARG A 45 7.05 1.58 -9.92
C ARG A 45 5.89 0.89 -10.66
N ALA A 46 6.05 -0.41 -10.92
CA ALA A 46 4.98 -1.20 -11.54
C ALA A 46 3.78 -1.32 -10.61
N VAL A 47 4.02 -1.56 -9.32
CA VAL A 47 2.97 -1.66 -8.31
C VAL A 47 2.19 -0.34 -8.22
N ALA A 48 2.88 0.80 -8.21
CA ALA A 48 2.23 2.11 -8.16
C ALA A 48 1.34 2.34 -9.39
N ALA A 49 1.82 1.98 -10.59
CA ALA A 49 1.04 2.11 -11.81
C ALA A 49 -0.21 1.22 -11.80
N LEU A 50 -0.08 0.00 -11.27
CA LEU A 50 -1.22 -0.92 -11.15
C LEU A 50 -2.26 -0.41 -10.17
N TYR A 51 -1.82 0.13 -9.03
CA TYR A 51 -2.74 0.73 -8.06
C TYR A 51 -3.41 1.98 -8.62
N GLN A 52 -2.70 2.79 -9.40
CA GLN A 52 -3.29 3.94 -10.04
C GLN A 52 -4.45 3.53 -10.95
N ALA A 53 -4.25 2.50 -11.76
CA ALA A 53 -5.31 1.96 -12.61
C ALA A 53 -6.47 1.43 -11.77
N LEU A 54 -6.17 0.74 -10.66
CA LEU A 54 -7.18 0.21 -9.76
C LEU A 54 -8.02 1.32 -9.15
N VAL A 55 -7.38 2.40 -8.68
CA VAL A 55 -8.07 3.56 -8.11
C VAL A 55 -8.96 4.24 -9.15
N GLU A 56 -8.50 4.36 -10.39
CA GLU A 56 -9.25 5.02 -11.45
C GLU A 56 -10.49 4.24 -11.88
N HIS A 57 -10.40 2.92 -11.94
CA HIS A 57 -11.47 2.08 -12.47
C HIS A 57 -12.30 1.37 -11.40
N PHE A 58 -11.70 1.06 -10.26
CA PHE A 58 -12.33 0.30 -9.18
C PHE A 58 -11.94 0.89 -7.82
N PRO A 59 -12.31 2.16 -7.54
CA PRO A 59 -11.88 2.83 -6.32
C PRO A 59 -12.40 2.12 -5.06
N SER A 60 -11.53 2.02 -4.07
CA SER A 60 -11.87 1.49 -2.75
C SER A 60 -10.88 2.06 -1.74
N THR A 61 -11.22 1.98 -0.47
CA THR A 61 -10.31 2.40 0.60
C THR A 61 -8.99 1.64 0.51
N GLY A 62 -9.04 0.33 0.33
CA GLY A 62 -7.85 -0.50 0.19
C GLY A 62 -6.99 -0.12 -1.00
N ALA A 63 -7.61 0.17 -2.15
CA ALA A 63 -6.88 0.58 -3.35
C ALA A 63 -6.15 1.91 -3.13
N HIS A 64 -6.80 2.87 -2.50
CA HIS A 64 -6.18 4.17 -2.18
C HIS A 64 -5.00 4.01 -1.22
N ILE A 65 -5.14 3.16 -0.20
CA ILE A 65 -4.06 2.91 0.76
C ILE A 65 -2.87 2.23 0.07
N GLY A 66 -3.14 1.21 -0.74
CA GLY A 66 -2.08 0.52 -1.50
C GLY A 66 -1.35 1.47 -2.43
N HIS A 67 -2.08 2.36 -3.11
CA HIS A 67 -1.48 3.37 -3.98
C HIS A 67 -0.59 4.33 -3.18
N ALA A 68 -1.07 4.78 -2.02
CA ALA A 68 -0.29 5.69 -1.16
C ALA A 68 1.05 5.06 -0.75
N VAL A 69 1.02 3.81 -0.32
CA VAL A 69 2.24 3.08 0.08
C VAL A 69 3.18 2.92 -1.12
N ALA A 70 2.65 2.53 -2.27
CA ALA A 70 3.46 2.35 -3.47
C ALA A 70 4.11 3.65 -3.92
N LEU A 71 3.39 4.78 -3.86
CA LEU A 71 3.94 6.09 -4.15
C LEU A 71 5.12 6.40 -3.22
N ALA A 72 4.96 6.14 -1.92
CA ALA A 72 6.01 6.37 -0.94
C ALA A 72 7.25 5.54 -1.26
N GLU A 73 7.06 4.30 -1.65
CA GLU A 73 8.16 3.40 -1.96
C GLU A 73 8.91 3.80 -3.25
N THR A 74 8.28 4.57 -4.12
CA THR A 74 8.94 5.14 -5.30
C THR A 74 9.60 6.50 -5.01
N GLY A 75 9.61 6.94 -3.76
CA GLY A 75 10.22 8.19 -3.34
C GLY A 75 9.23 9.35 -3.20
N GLN A 76 7.96 9.15 -3.50
CA GLN A 76 6.92 10.20 -3.43
C GLN A 76 6.17 10.09 -2.11
N VAL A 77 6.88 10.22 -0.99
CA VAL A 77 6.31 10.01 0.34
C VAL A 77 5.23 11.03 0.67
N GLN A 78 5.48 12.30 0.35
CA GLN A 78 4.49 13.35 0.61
C GLN A 78 3.20 13.13 -0.20
N ALA A 79 3.33 12.73 -1.46
CA ALA A 79 2.17 12.42 -2.29
C ALA A 79 1.36 11.26 -1.71
N GLY A 80 2.04 10.24 -1.19
CA GLY A 80 1.38 9.12 -0.51
C GLY A 80 0.65 9.57 0.75
N TRP A 81 1.30 10.40 1.56
CA TRP A 81 0.68 10.95 2.77
C TRP A 81 -0.57 11.76 2.43
N ASP A 82 -0.48 12.63 1.42
CA ASP A 82 -1.61 13.46 1.01
C ASP A 82 -2.79 12.59 0.55
N ARG A 83 -2.52 11.48 -0.11
CA ARG A 83 -3.57 10.54 -0.51
C ARG A 83 -4.25 9.89 0.69
N LEU A 84 -3.48 9.54 1.73
CA LEU A 84 -4.08 9.02 2.96
C LEU A 84 -4.95 10.07 3.66
N GLU A 85 -4.47 11.32 3.70
CA GLU A 85 -5.21 12.42 4.32
C GLU A 85 -6.54 12.73 3.60
N ALA A 86 -6.62 12.43 2.32
CA ALA A 86 -7.82 12.67 1.52
C ALA A 86 -8.94 11.66 1.81
N LEU A 87 -8.64 10.55 2.49
CA LEU A 87 -9.64 9.53 2.81
C LEU A 87 -10.56 9.99 3.93
N SER A 88 -11.84 9.61 3.84
CA SER A 88 -12.83 9.95 4.83
C SER A 88 -12.50 9.35 6.19
N ALA A 89 -12.64 10.13 7.25
CA ALA A 89 -12.39 9.67 8.62
C ALA A 89 -13.25 8.45 8.98
N ASP A 90 -14.51 8.45 8.54
CA ASP A 90 -15.41 7.33 8.81
C ASP A 90 -14.97 6.05 8.10
N ALA A 91 -14.48 6.17 6.87
CA ALA A 91 -14.05 5.02 6.08
C ALA A 91 -12.83 4.33 6.70
N VAL A 92 -11.95 5.08 7.37
CA VAL A 92 -10.67 4.55 7.86
C VAL A 92 -10.64 4.28 9.36
N ALA A 93 -11.66 4.73 10.11
CA ALA A 93 -11.64 4.69 11.58
C ALA A 93 -11.29 3.31 12.15
N ARG A 94 -11.79 2.25 11.54
CA ARG A 94 -11.57 0.86 11.98
C ARG A 94 -10.78 0.04 10.95
N HIS A 95 -10.13 0.71 10.01
CA HIS A 95 -9.40 0.07 8.94
C HIS A 95 -7.93 -0.03 9.33
N GLN A 96 -7.54 -1.12 9.96
CA GLN A 96 -6.19 -1.32 10.49
C GLN A 96 -5.08 -1.03 9.47
N PRO A 97 -5.18 -1.48 8.19
CA PRO A 97 -4.13 -1.19 7.20
C PRO A 97 -3.88 0.30 6.96
N TYR A 98 -4.92 1.14 7.09
CA TYR A 98 -4.76 2.59 6.99
C TYR A 98 -3.81 3.12 8.06
N TRP A 99 -4.02 2.69 9.30
CA TRP A 99 -3.22 3.19 10.43
C TRP A 99 -1.78 2.70 10.36
N VAL A 100 -1.56 1.48 9.87
CA VAL A 100 -0.20 0.97 9.62
C VAL A 100 0.49 1.79 8.54
N ALA A 101 -0.19 2.08 7.44
CA ALA A 101 0.35 2.89 6.34
C ALA A 101 0.65 4.31 6.82
N ARG A 102 -0.27 4.91 7.57
CA ARG A 102 -0.10 6.26 8.11
C ARG A 102 1.13 6.33 9.03
N ALA A 103 1.31 5.32 9.86
CA ALA A 103 2.48 5.25 10.75
C ALA A 103 3.77 5.16 9.93
N HIS A 104 3.79 4.31 8.92
CA HIS A 104 4.97 4.11 8.09
C HIS A 104 5.36 5.39 7.33
N LEU A 105 4.41 6.02 6.67
CA LEU A 105 4.66 7.24 5.92
C LEU A 105 4.97 8.41 6.85
N GLY A 106 4.27 8.50 7.97
CA GLY A 106 4.51 9.55 8.96
C GLY A 106 5.93 9.53 9.49
N ARG A 107 6.45 8.34 9.79
CA ARG A 107 7.85 8.19 10.25
C ARG A 107 8.83 8.68 9.18
N ARG A 108 8.59 8.32 7.94
CA ARG A 108 9.47 8.73 6.84
C ARG A 108 9.45 10.23 6.60
N LEU A 109 8.35 10.90 6.95
CA LEU A 109 8.21 12.36 6.83
C LEU A 109 8.66 13.11 8.10
N GLY A 110 9.08 12.39 9.13
CA GLY A 110 9.44 13.01 10.40
C GLY A 110 8.26 13.40 11.28
N ARG A 111 7.06 12.95 10.95
CA ARG A 111 5.83 13.19 11.74
C ARG A 111 5.71 12.15 12.85
N HIS A 112 6.62 12.20 13.82
CA HIS A 112 6.77 11.13 14.82
C HIS A 112 5.57 11.00 15.75
N ASP A 113 4.98 12.12 16.17
CA ASP A 113 3.81 12.09 17.06
C ASP A 113 2.61 11.44 16.35
N GLU A 114 2.35 11.86 15.12
CA GLU A 114 1.27 11.31 14.32
C GLU A 114 1.50 9.82 14.00
N ALA A 115 2.75 9.46 13.71
CA ALA A 115 3.11 8.07 13.45
C ALA A 115 2.90 7.19 14.68
N GLY A 116 3.30 7.69 15.87
CA GLY A 116 3.08 6.97 17.12
C GLY A 116 1.61 6.76 17.44
N GLN A 117 0.80 7.79 17.25
CA GLN A 117 -0.66 7.69 17.42
C GLN A 117 -1.28 6.69 16.45
N ALA A 118 -0.81 6.68 15.21
CA ALA A 118 -1.29 5.74 14.20
C ALA A 118 -0.94 4.30 14.58
N LEU A 119 0.26 4.04 15.08
CA LEU A 119 0.66 2.71 15.56
C LEU A 119 -0.21 2.26 16.73
N ASP A 120 -0.47 3.15 17.69
CA ASP A 120 -1.33 2.83 18.82
C ASP A 120 -2.73 2.44 18.34
N ARG A 121 -3.24 3.15 17.35
CA ARG A 121 -4.55 2.83 16.76
C ARG A 121 -4.54 1.47 16.06
N ALA A 122 -3.49 1.19 15.28
CA ALA A 122 -3.35 -0.09 14.58
C ALA A 122 -3.26 -1.25 15.56
N ILE A 123 -2.52 -1.08 16.67
CA ILE A 123 -2.39 -2.09 17.72
C ILE A 123 -3.78 -2.39 18.32
N GLY A 124 -4.55 -1.35 18.60
CA GLY A 124 -5.89 -1.49 19.17
C GLY A 124 -6.89 -2.18 18.24
N LEU A 125 -6.66 -2.12 16.93
CA LEU A 125 -7.57 -2.68 15.92
C LEU A 125 -7.24 -4.12 15.52
N THR A 126 -6.06 -4.62 15.82
CA THR A 126 -5.67 -5.98 15.43
C THR A 126 -6.06 -7.02 16.48
N GLU A 127 -6.56 -8.15 16.01
CA GLU A 127 -6.86 -9.31 16.85
C GLU A 127 -5.81 -10.41 16.71
N ASP A 128 -4.93 -10.32 15.72
CA ASP A 128 -3.87 -11.30 15.49
C ASP A 128 -2.71 -11.04 16.45
N PRO A 129 -2.37 -11.99 17.36
CA PRO A 129 -1.27 -11.78 18.31
C PRO A 129 0.09 -11.55 17.65
N ARG A 130 0.32 -12.15 16.48
CA ARG A 130 1.60 -11.98 15.76
C ARG A 130 1.72 -10.59 15.17
N VAL A 131 0.64 -10.08 14.61
CA VAL A 131 0.60 -8.71 14.08
C VAL A 131 0.76 -7.72 15.21
N ARG A 132 0.04 -7.95 16.33
CA ARG A 132 0.15 -7.07 17.50
C ARG A 132 1.57 -7.03 18.03
N ALA A 133 2.23 -8.18 18.17
CA ALA A 133 3.62 -8.23 18.64
C ALA A 133 4.56 -7.46 17.72
N HIS A 134 4.38 -7.59 16.41
CA HIS A 134 5.16 -6.85 15.43
C HIS A 134 4.97 -5.33 15.57
N LEU A 135 3.72 -4.89 15.69
CA LEU A 135 3.40 -3.48 15.84
C LEU A 135 3.92 -2.90 17.16
N LEU A 136 3.85 -3.68 18.23
CA LEU A 136 4.40 -3.24 19.54
C LEU A 136 5.90 -3.05 19.46
N ARG A 137 6.61 -3.92 18.75
CA ARG A 137 8.06 -3.75 18.56
C ARG A 137 8.35 -2.48 17.73
N ALA A 138 7.57 -2.23 16.69
CA ALA A 138 7.72 -1.02 15.89
C ALA A 138 7.45 0.23 16.73
N ARG A 139 6.45 0.18 17.61
CA ARG A 139 6.10 1.30 18.50
C ARG A 139 7.23 1.60 19.49
N ALA A 140 7.85 0.56 20.03
CA ALA A 140 8.97 0.71 20.98
C ALA A 140 10.20 1.30 20.31
N GLY A 141 10.42 1.01 19.02
CA GLY A 141 11.55 1.55 18.24
C GLY A 141 11.31 2.92 17.64
N ALA A 142 10.12 3.47 17.80
CA ALA A 142 9.76 4.74 17.14
C ALA A 142 10.32 5.98 17.86
#